data_04d3dbcb429e4dbb74de8b9a8c8ff8f8
#
_entry.id   04d3dbcb429e4dbb74de8b9a8c8ff8f8
#
_cell.length_a   1.000
_cell.length_b   1.000
_cell.length_c   1.000
_cell.angle_alpha   90.00
_cell.angle_beta   90.00
_cell.angle_gamma   90.00
#
_symmetry.space_group_name_H-M   'P 1'
#
loop_
_entity.id
_entity.type
_entity.pdbx_description
1 polymer ?
#
loop_
_entity_poly.entity_id
_entity_poly.type
_entity_poly.pdbx_seq_one_letter_code
_entity_poly.pdbx_strand_id
1 'polypeptide(L)'
;HNDGVCVPRIRKLMDWSEYLQTLGEDSILLNPIFESDNHGYDTRDFKTIDCRLGTNEDFKEVCEDLHKHNVKIVLDGVFNHVGRGFWAFKDVQEKKWDSPYKDWFHISFDGNSCYNDGFWYEGWEGHFELVKLNLQNPAVVDYLLDCVKMWIEEFGIDGLRLDVAYCLDHNFMRRLRSFCEELKPGFALIGEVLFGDYNLIVNDEMLHSCTNYECYKGIFSSLNCMNMLEIAHSMNRQFG
;
A
#
# COMPACT_ATOMS: atom_id res chain seq x y z
N HIS A 1 16.30 -7.09 -0.27
CA HIS A 1 17.71 -7.19 -0.63
C HIS A 1 18.46 -5.93 -0.23
N ASN A 2 19.14 -5.97 0.91
CA ASN A 2 19.78 -4.80 1.51
C ASN A 2 21.23 -4.59 1.05
N ASP A 3 21.60 -5.14 -0.11
CA ASP A 3 22.95 -4.98 -0.67
C ASP A 3 23.11 -3.65 -1.47
N GLY A 4 22.00 -2.93 -1.70
CA GLY A 4 21.99 -1.67 -2.44
C GLY A 4 22.34 -1.80 -3.93
N VAL A 5 22.45 -3.03 -4.45
CA VAL A 5 22.84 -3.27 -5.84
C VAL A 5 21.61 -3.13 -6.75
N CYS A 6 21.68 -2.18 -7.68
CA CYS A 6 20.64 -1.96 -8.70
C CYS A 6 20.78 -2.99 -9.83
N VAL A 7 19.85 -3.92 -9.90
CA VAL A 7 19.76 -4.97 -10.93
C VAL A 7 18.31 -5.32 -11.19
N PRO A 8 17.93 -5.78 -12.41
CA PRO A 8 16.53 -6.03 -12.78
C PRO A 8 15.99 -7.34 -12.18
N ARG A 9 15.98 -7.44 -10.84
CA ARG A 9 15.51 -8.65 -10.12
C ARG A 9 14.05 -8.96 -10.39
N ILE A 10 13.23 -7.95 -10.64
CA ILE A 10 11.78 -8.09 -10.87
C ILE A 10 11.49 -8.95 -12.12
N ARG A 11 12.40 -8.97 -13.09
CA ARG A 11 12.27 -9.79 -14.32
C ARG A 11 12.22 -11.29 -14.03
N LYS A 12 12.70 -11.74 -12.85
CA LYS A 12 12.59 -13.15 -12.43
C LYS A 12 11.15 -13.62 -12.28
N LEU A 13 10.19 -12.71 -12.14
CA LEU A 13 8.78 -13.08 -12.09
C LEU A 13 8.30 -13.72 -13.39
N MET A 14 8.90 -13.37 -14.55
CA MET A 14 8.57 -13.98 -15.83
C MET A 14 8.92 -15.47 -15.88
N ASP A 15 9.93 -15.92 -15.12
CA ASP A 15 10.27 -17.35 -15.01
C ASP A 15 9.16 -18.16 -14.32
N TRP A 16 8.20 -17.49 -13.66
CA TRP A 16 7.10 -18.11 -12.92
C TRP A 16 5.75 -18.01 -13.62
N SER A 17 5.62 -17.21 -14.68
CA SER A 17 4.34 -16.91 -15.32
C SER A 17 3.60 -18.16 -15.81
N GLU A 18 4.28 -19.07 -16.51
CA GLU A 18 3.71 -20.35 -16.98
C GLU A 18 3.36 -21.27 -15.79
N TYR A 19 4.18 -21.29 -14.76
CA TYR A 19 3.92 -22.09 -13.56
C TYR A 19 2.69 -21.58 -12.79
N LEU A 20 2.53 -20.27 -12.61
CA LEU A 20 1.34 -19.67 -11.99
C LEU A 20 0.07 -20.03 -12.75
N GLN A 21 0.10 -19.92 -14.07
CA GLN A 21 -1.02 -20.35 -14.93
C GLN A 21 -1.33 -21.84 -14.75
N THR A 22 -0.31 -22.69 -14.66
CA THR A 22 -0.49 -24.15 -14.47
C THR A 22 -1.09 -24.46 -13.10
N LEU A 23 -0.78 -23.68 -12.07
CA LEU A 23 -1.38 -23.81 -10.74
C LEU A 23 -2.84 -23.35 -10.72
N GLY A 24 -3.30 -22.62 -11.73
CA GLY A 24 -4.63 -22.02 -11.76
C GLY A 24 -4.73 -20.72 -10.97
N GLU A 25 -3.59 -20.07 -10.67
CA GLU A 25 -3.56 -18.75 -10.07
C GLU A 25 -3.88 -17.70 -11.12
N ASP A 26 -4.83 -16.83 -10.83
CA ASP A 26 -5.29 -15.75 -11.72
C ASP A 26 -4.77 -14.37 -11.35
N SER A 27 -4.08 -14.25 -10.23
CA SER A 27 -3.54 -12.99 -9.75
C SER A 27 -2.32 -13.15 -8.82
N ILE A 28 -1.45 -12.16 -8.83
CA ILE A 28 -0.35 -12.05 -7.86
C ILE A 28 -0.43 -10.72 -7.12
N LEU A 29 -0.13 -10.75 -5.82
CA LEU A 29 0.07 -9.56 -5.00
C LEU A 29 1.57 -9.34 -4.82
N LEU A 30 2.05 -8.17 -5.21
CA LEU A 30 3.43 -7.75 -4.98
C LEU A 30 3.49 -6.83 -3.76
N ASN A 31 4.36 -7.16 -2.81
CA ASN A 31 4.76 -6.23 -1.76
C ASN A 31 5.33 -4.95 -2.38
N PRO A 32 5.49 -3.83 -1.60
CA PRO A 32 5.90 -2.55 -2.17
C PRO A 32 7.13 -2.65 -3.07
N ILE A 33 7.01 -2.11 -4.29
CA ILE A 33 8.04 -2.21 -5.34
C ILE A 33 8.67 -0.85 -5.71
N PHE A 34 8.17 0.25 -5.13
CA PHE A 34 8.62 1.59 -5.45
C PHE A 34 9.85 1.99 -4.64
N GLU A 35 10.57 3.04 -5.12
CA GLU A 35 11.75 3.59 -4.43
C GLU A 35 11.44 3.85 -2.96
N SER A 36 12.29 3.32 -2.07
CA SER A 36 12.11 3.36 -0.63
C SER A 36 13.41 3.63 0.11
N ASP A 37 13.31 4.05 1.37
CA ASP A 37 14.49 4.26 2.20
C ASP A 37 15.16 2.92 2.54
N ASN A 38 14.37 1.86 2.88
CA ASN A 38 14.91 0.56 3.30
C ASN A 38 14.11 -0.65 2.82
N HIS A 39 12.82 -0.77 3.25
CA HIS A 39 12.06 -2.03 3.18
C HIS A 39 10.85 -2.01 2.23
N GLY A 40 10.61 -0.90 1.55
CA GLY A 40 9.48 -0.74 0.62
C GLY A 40 8.29 -0.02 1.22
N TYR A 41 7.97 -0.21 2.52
CA TYR A 41 6.89 0.52 3.20
C TYR A 41 7.29 1.96 3.58
N ASP A 42 8.54 2.32 3.46
CA ASP A 42 9.10 3.66 3.66
C ASP A 42 9.37 4.34 2.31
N THR A 43 8.32 4.53 1.54
CA THR A 43 8.35 5.02 0.15
C THR A 43 9.00 6.39 0.03
N ARG A 44 9.91 6.54 -0.93
CA ARG A 44 10.57 7.82 -1.31
C ARG A 44 9.97 8.43 -2.56
N ASP A 45 9.57 7.59 -3.51
CA ASP A 45 8.97 8.00 -4.77
C ASP A 45 7.98 6.92 -5.25
N PHE A 46 6.72 7.30 -5.43
CA PHE A 46 5.65 6.40 -5.89
C PHE A 46 5.65 6.18 -7.42
N LYS A 47 6.48 6.91 -8.17
CA LYS A 47 6.49 6.85 -9.65
C LYS A 47 7.67 6.08 -10.22
N THR A 48 8.63 5.73 -9.39
CA THR A 48 9.86 5.04 -9.80
C THR A 48 9.96 3.69 -9.11
N ILE A 49 10.17 2.63 -9.89
CA ILE A 49 10.47 1.29 -9.35
C ILE A 49 11.79 1.34 -8.60
N ASP A 50 11.85 0.70 -7.44
CA ASP A 50 13.07 0.62 -6.63
C ASP A 50 14.22 0.03 -7.47
N CYS A 51 15.32 0.75 -7.58
CA CYS A 51 16.44 0.34 -8.42
C CYS A 51 17.00 -1.05 -8.06
N ARG A 52 16.80 -1.49 -6.82
CA ARG A 52 17.16 -2.84 -6.36
C ARG A 52 16.30 -3.93 -7.00
N LEU A 53 15.16 -3.57 -7.57
CA LEU A 53 14.24 -4.47 -8.30
C LEU A 53 14.38 -4.33 -9.81
N GLY A 54 14.66 -3.13 -10.31
CA GLY A 54 14.79 -2.84 -11.74
C GLY A 54 14.36 -1.42 -12.10
N THR A 55 13.88 -1.25 -13.31
CA THR A 55 13.36 0.01 -13.85
C THR A 55 11.85 -0.08 -14.08
N ASN A 56 11.22 1.06 -14.40
CA ASN A 56 9.81 1.09 -14.82
C ASN A 56 9.59 0.24 -16.08
N GLU A 57 10.54 0.26 -17.02
CA GLU A 57 10.50 -0.54 -18.26
C GLU A 57 10.58 -2.04 -17.93
N ASP A 58 11.47 -2.45 -17.01
CA ASP A 58 11.55 -3.85 -16.57
C ASP A 58 10.23 -4.31 -15.98
N PHE A 59 9.60 -3.49 -15.13
CA PHE A 59 8.32 -3.85 -14.51
C PHE A 59 7.18 -3.89 -15.53
N LYS A 60 7.16 -2.97 -16.49
CA LYS A 60 6.19 -2.98 -17.57
C LYS A 60 6.27 -4.28 -18.40
N GLU A 61 7.48 -4.73 -18.75
CA GLU A 61 7.67 -6.01 -19.46
C GLU A 61 7.17 -7.20 -18.62
N VAL A 62 7.41 -7.19 -17.31
CA VAL A 62 6.89 -8.21 -16.39
C VAL A 62 5.36 -8.23 -16.38
N CYS A 63 4.72 -7.06 -16.32
CA CYS A 63 3.26 -6.96 -16.35
C CYS A 63 2.68 -7.49 -17.67
N GLU A 64 3.28 -7.13 -18.80
CA GLU A 64 2.87 -7.63 -20.10
C GLU A 64 3.01 -9.15 -20.22
N ASP A 65 4.05 -9.73 -19.65
CA ASP A 65 4.27 -11.17 -19.66
C ASP A 65 3.24 -11.91 -18.78
N LEU A 66 3.01 -11.43 -17.55
CA LEU A 66 2.00 -11.99 -16.65
C LEU A 66 0.60 -11.93 -17.27
N HIS A 67 0.22 -10.83 -17.89
CA HIS A 67 -1.07 -10.69 -18.58
C HIS A 67 -1.22 -11.66 -19.76
N LYS A 68 -0.15 -11.95 -20.52
CA LYS A 68 -0.17 -12.99 -21.58
C LYS A 68 -0.50 -14.38 -21.03
N HIS A 69 -0.16 -14.62 -19.76
CA HIS A 69 -0.47 -15.87 -19.05
C HIS A 69 -1.78 -15.81 -18.24
N ASN A 70 -2.60 -14.76 -18.44
CA ASN A 70 -3.85 -14.49 -17.72
C ASN A 70 -3.68 -14.31 -16.21
N VAL A 71 -2.53 -13.84 -15.77
CA VAL A 71 -2.25 -13.51 -14.36
C VAL A 71 -2.37 -12.00 -14.16
N LYS A 72 -3.28 -11.58 -13.30
CA LYS A 72 -3.51 -10.19 -12.90
C LYS A 72 -2.48 -9.72 -11.87
N ILE A 73 -2.26 -8.42 -11.82
CA ILE A 73 -1.27 -7.82 -10.93
C ILE A 73 -1.96 -6.89 -9.92
N VAL A 74 -1.75 -7.18 -8.64
CA VAL A 74 -2.18 -6.34 -7.53
C VAL A 74 -0.94 -5.77 -6.87
N LEU A 75 -0.87 -4.44 -6.73
CA LEU A 75 0.22 -3.78 -6.01
C LEU A 75 -0.15 -3.42 -4.58
N ASP A 76 0.86 -3.30 -3.75
CA ASP A 76 0.72 -2.77 -2.41
C ASP A 76 0.66 -1.24 -2.44
N GLY A 77 -0.45 -0.67 -2.01
CA GLY A 77 -0.70 0.76 -1.93
C GLY A 77 -0.40 1.28 -0.53
N VAL A 78 0.80 1.80 -0.32
CA VAL A 78 1.24 2.35 0.97
C VAL A 78 0.90 3.84 1.02
N PHE A 79 -0.35 4.18 1.37
CA PHE A 79 -0.86 5.55 1.30
C PHE A 79 -1.02 6.24 2.66
N ASN A 80 -0.88 5.50 3.77
CA ASN A 80 -0.97 6.10 5.10
C ASN A 80 0.28 6.92 5.45
N HIS A 81 1.44 6.49 4.98
CA HIS A 81 2.73 7.06 5.37
C HIS A 81 3.76 6.93 4.24
N VAL A 82 4.86 7.64 4.40
CA VAL A 82 6.02 7.63 3.50
C VAL A 82 7.32 7.56 4.30
N GLY A 83 8.41 7.22 3.64
CA GLY A 83 9.74 7.30 4.24
C GLY A 83 10.19 8.74 4.47
N ARG A 84 11.17 8.94 5.34
CA ARG A 84 11.78 10.25 5.58
C ARG A 84 12.52 10.82 4.36
N GLY A 85 12.88 9.95 3.42
CA GLY A 85 13.47 10.30 2.13
C GLY A 85 12.47 10.78 1.09
N PHE A 86 11.16 10.76 1.37
CA PHE A 86 10.14 11.26 0.45
C PHE A 86 10.36 12.72 0.09
N TRP A 87 10.31 13.03 -1.20
CA TRP A 87 10.75 14.34 -1.73
C TRP A 87 10.03 15.54 -1.08
N ALA A 88 8.71 15.45 -0.82
CA ALA A 88 7.98 16.54 -0.17
C ALA A 88 8.36 16.69 1.31
N PHE A 89 8.66 15.57 2.00
CA PHE A 89 9.15 15.64 3.38
C PHE A 89 10.57 16.17 3.47
N LYS A 90 11.42 15.87 2.49
CA LYS A 90 12.76 16.47 2.35
C LYS A 90 12.68 17.98 2.21
N ASP A 91 11.77 18.49 1.40
CA ASP A 91 11.55 19.94 1.29
C ASP A 91 11.13 20.57 2.64
N VAL A 92 10.26 19.88 3.40
CA VAL A 92 9.90 20.32 4.78
C VAL A 92 11.11 20.29 5.71
N GLN A 93 11.95 19.26 5.65
CA GLN A 93 13.18 19.19 6.47
C GLN A 93 14.12 20.36 6.18
N GLU A 94 14.20 20.82 4.94
CA GLU A 94 15.07 21.92 4.51
C GLU A 94 14.46 23.29 4.82
N LYS A 95 13.20 23.52 4.39
CA LYS A 95 12.55 24.85 4.41
C LYS A 95 11.67 25.09 5.64
N LYS A 96 11.39 24.05 6.43
CA LYS A 96 10.57 24.13 7.64
C LYS A 96 9.20 24.78 7.36
N TRP A 97 8.91 25.88 8.07
CA TRP A 97 7.67 26.63 7.92
C TRP A 97 7.41 27.17 6.51
N ASP A 98 8.47 27.46 5.78
CA ASP A 98 8.37 28.03 4.43
C ASP A 98 8.13 26.98 3.33
N SER A 99 8.12 25.69 3.69
CA SER A 99 7.80 24.61 2.74
C SER A 99 6.35 24.67 2.29
N PRO A 100 6.06 24.61 0.99
CA PRO A 100 4.69 24.48 0.49
C PRO A 100 4.06 23.13 0.81
N TYR A 101 4.85 22.14 1.25
CA TYR A 101 4.43 20.78 1.54
C TYR A 101 4.22 20.51 3.05
N LYS A 102 4.36 21.50 3.93
CA LYS A 102 4.20 21.29 5.38
C LYS A 102 2.82 20.71 5.75
N ASP A 103 1.77 21.12 5.03
CA ASP A 103 0.40 20.68 5.28
C ASP A 103 0.09 19.30 4.63
N TRP A 104 1.06 18.70 3.94
CA TRP A 104 0.97 17.32 3.45
C TRP A 104 1.13 16.29 4.56
N PHE A 105 1.61 16.74 5.71
CA PHE A 105 1.91 15.93 6.89
C PHE A 105 1.25 16.57 8.12
N HIS A 106 1.16 15.82 9.20
CA HIS A 106 0.70 16.35 10.50
C HIS A 106 1.92 16.87 11.28
N ILE A 107 2.23 18.16 11.15
CA ILE A 107 3.43 18.80 11.69
C ILE A 107 3.10 19.80 12.79
N SER A 108 3.92 19.85 13.83
CA SER A 108 3.94 20.92 14.84
C SER A 108 5.33 21.53 14.95
N PHE A 109 5.42 22.83 14.73
CA PHE A 109 6.67 23.60 14.86
C PHE A 109 6.98 23.98 16.30
N ASP A 110 6.08 23.73 17.25
CA ASP A 110 6.29 23.93 18.68
C ASP A 110 7.03 22.76 19.36
N GLY A 111 7.26 21.67 18.62
CA GLY A 111 7.91 20.46 19.10
C GLY A 111 9.17 20.09 18.31
N ASN A 112 9.70 18.90 18.60
CA ASN A 112 10.83 18.34 17.88
C ASN A 112 10.63 16.83 17.73
N SER A 113 11.20 16.26 16.65
CA SER A 113 11.22 14.83 16.43
C SER A 113 12.41 14.16 17.14
N CYS A 114 12.39 12.84 17.23
CA CYS A 114 13.55 12.07 17.70
C CYS A 114 14.78 12.19 16.79
N TYR A 115 14.61 12.69 15.57
CA TYR A 115 15.68 12.96 14.60
C TYR A 115 16.22 14.39 14.69
N ASN A 116 15.73 15.19 15.63
CA ASN A 116 16.14 16.59 15.83
C ASN A 116 15.89 17.47 14.58
N ASP A 117 14.73 17.31 13.95
CA ASP A 117 14.36 18.05 12.74
C ASP A 117 14.03 19.53 13.00
N GLY A 118 13.86 19.94 14.27
CA GLY A 118 13.39 21.28 14.65
C GLY A 118 11.87 21.46 14.51
N PHE A 119 11.14 20.37 14.31
CA PHE A 119 9.69 20.28 14.37
C PHE A 119 9.28 18.86 14.76
N TRP A 120 8.08 18.70 15.30
CA TRP A 120 7.44 17.41 15.53
C TRP A 120 6.53 17.05 14.35
N TYR A 121 6.38 15.77 14.07
CA TYR A 121 5.43 15.25 13.09
C TYR A 121 4.84 13.90 13.54
N GLU A 122 3.66 13.56 13.04
CA GLU A 122 3.04 12.28 13.30
C GLU A 122 3.69 11.19 12.44
N GLY A 123 4.13 10.10 13.07
CA GLY A 123 4.51 8.85 12.42
C GLY A 123 3.41 7.80 12.59
N TRP A 124 3.41 6.76 11.73
CA TRP A 124 2.50 5.64 11.89
C TRP A 124 2.78 4.92 13.22
N GLU A 125 1.76 4.89 14.11
CA GLU A 125 1.84 4.24 15.44
C GLU A 125 3.09 4.60 16.26
N GLY A 126 3.62 5.81 16.11
CA GLY A 126 4.82 6.30 16.81
C GLY A 126 6.13 5.97 16.10
N HIS A 127 6.09 5.33 14.95
CA HIS A 127 7.24 5.07 14.09
C HIS A 127 7.60 6.32 13.28
N PHE A 128 8.55 7.11 13.75
CA PHE A 128 8.95 8.36 13.11
C PHE A 128 9.66 8.17 11.75
N GLU A 129 10.18 7.00 11.47
CA GLU A 129 10.69 6.64 10.13
C GLU A 129 9.59 6.53 9.07
N LEU A 130 8.32 6.36 9.51
CA LEU A 130 7.13 6.24 8.66
C LEU A 130 6.27 7.48 8.85
N VAL A 131 6.55 8.52 8.06
CA VAL A 131 5.95 9.85 8.17
C VAL A 131 4.51 9.82 7.68
N LYS A 132 3.54 10.10 8.54
CA LYS A 132 2.12 10.03 8.20
C LYS A 132 1.71 11.13 7.23
N LEU A 133 1.02 10.74 6.16
CA LEU A 133 0.43 11.65 5.18
C LEU A 133 -0.90 12.22 5.68
N ASN A 134 -1.15 13.48 5.37
CA ASN A 134 -2.44 14.11 5.62
C ASN A 134 -3.41 13.84 4.46
N LEU A 135 -4.15 12.73 4.54
CA LEU A 135 -5.13 12.32 3.51
C LEU A 135 -6.38 13.20 3.47
N GLN A 136 -6.51 14.21 4.35
CA GLN A 136 -7.54 15.25 4.27
C GLN A 136 -7.10 16.43 3.41
N ASN A 137 -5.80 16.53 3.08
CA ASN A 137 -5.28 17.55 2.19
C ASN A 137 -5.55 17.15 0.72
N PRO A 138 -6.33 17.95 -0.05
CA PRO A 138 -6.65 17.62 -1.43
C PRO A 138 -5.43 17.43 -2.33
N ALA A 139 -4.36 18.21 -2.12
CA ALA A 139 -3.15 18.10 -2.93
C ALA A 139 -2.41 16.77 -2.70
N VAL A 140 -2.45 16.22 -1.48
CA VAL A 140 -1.91 14.88 -1.18
C VAL A 140 -2.74 13.83 -1.90
N VAL A 141 -4.06 13.92 -1.79
CA VAL A 141 -4.98 12.97 -2.42
C VAL A 141 -4.82 12.98 -3.95
N ASP A 142 -4.78 14.18 -4.55
CA ASP A 142 -4.61 14.34 -6.01
C ASP A 142 -3.26 13.77 -6.48
N TYR A 143 -2.18 13.99 -5.73
CA TYR A 143 -0.88 13.40 -6.02
C TYR A 143 -0.90 11.87 -5.97
N LEU A 144 -1.52 11.28 -4.94
CA LEU A 144 -1.60 9.82 -4.82
C LEU A 144 -2.48 9.21 -5.93
N LEU A 145 -3.60 9.86 -6.27
CA LEU A 145 -4.44 9.41 -7.39
C LEU A 145 -3.72 9.51 -8.74
N ASP A 146 -2.90 10.54 -8.94
CA ASP A 146 -2.05 10.67 -10.14
C ASP A 146 -1.01 9.53 -10.21
N CYS A 147 -0.43 9.12 -9.08
CA CYS A 147 0.44 7.94 -9.03
C CYS A 147 -0.31 6.66 -9.42
N VAL A 148 -1.50 6.45 -8.86
CA VAL A 148 -2.34 5.28 -9.18
C VAL A 148 -2.73 5.28 -10.66
N LYS A 149 -3.07 6.46 -11.22
CA LYS A 149 -3.35 6.60 -12.65
C LYS A 149 -2.17 6.14 -13.49
N MET A 150 -0.97 6.61 -13.17
CA MET A 150 0.26 6.20 -13.86
C MET A 150 0.45 4.68 -13.77
N TRP A 151 0.25 4.06 -12.61
CA TRP A 151 0.37 2.60 -12.46
C TRP A 151 -0.62 1.82 -13.31
N ILE A 152 -1.85 2.33 -13.44
CA ILE A 152 -2.88 1.71 -14.30
C ILE A 152 -2.54 1.91 -15.77
N GLU A 153 -2.16 3.12 -16.19
CA GLU A 153 -1.94 3.45 -17.60
C GLU A 153 -0.61 2.90 -18.14
N GLU A 154 0.47 2.92 -17.35
CA GLU A 154 1.79 2.49 -17.80
C GLU A 154 2.07 1.01 -17.56
N PHE A 155 1.66 0.49 -16.41
CA PHE A 155 1.93 -0.91 -16.03
C PHE A 155 0.73 -1.83 -16.23
N GLY A 156 -0.48 -1.26 -16.35
CA GLY A 156 -1.70 -2.04 -16.55
C GLY A 156 -2.16 -2.82 -15.34
N ILE A 157 -1.78 -2.42 -14.10
CA ILE A 157 -2.14 -3.14 -12.88
C ILE A 157 -3.66 -3.32 -12.73
N ASP A 158 -4.08 -4.37 -12.03
CA ASP A 158 -5.48 -4.82 -11.94
C ASP A 158 -6.11 -4.58 -10.57
N GLY A 159 -5.31 -4.17 -9.59
CA GLY A 159 -5.80 -3.90 -8.26
C GLY A 159 -4.74 -3.35 -7.31
N LEU A 160 -5.21 -2.96 -6.14
CA LEU A 160 -4.38 -2.54 -5.00
C LEU A 160 -4.77 -3.31 -3.74
N ARG A 161 -3.77 -3.68 -2.97
CA ARG A 161 -3.91 -3.99 -1.56
C ARG A 161 -3.51 -2.75 -0.78
N LEU A 162 -4.39 -2.20 0.01
CA LEU A 162 -4.13 -1.01 0.80
C LEU A 162 -3.51 -1.39 2.14
N ASP A 163 -2.26 -0.98 2.31
CA ASP A 163 -1.52 -1.13 3.56
C ASP A 163 -2.21 -0.36 4.68
N VAL A 164 -2.31 -0.97 5.87
CA VAL A 164 -2.97 -0.42 7.06
C VAL A 164 -4.29 0.31 6.78
N ALA A 165 -5.17 -0.32 6.01
CA ALA A 165 -6.41 0.29 5.53
C ALA A 165 -7.29 0.85 6.66
N TYR A 166 -7.20 0.30 7.87
CA TYR A 166 -7.90 0.78 9.07
C TYR A 166 -7.41 2.18 9.54
N CYS A 167 -6.25 2.65 9.05
CA CYS A 167 -5.71 3.98 9.34
C CYS A 167 -6.05 5.02 8.25
N LEU A 168 -6.59 4.59 7.10
CA LEU A 168 -6.84 5.49 5.97
C LEU A 168 -8.12 6.32 6.17
N ASP A 169 -8.10 7.54 5.65
CA ASP A 169 -9.30 8.39 5.60
C ASP A 169 -10.37 7.77 4.71
N HIS A 170 -11.63 7.71 5.19
CA HIS A 170 -12.74 7.10 4.46
C HIS A 170 -13.09 7.86 3.17
N ASN A 171 -12.94 9.19 3.15
CA ASN A 171 -13.21 9.97 1.93
C ASN A 171 -12.11 9.73 0.88
N PHE A 172 -10.87 9.55 1.32
CA PHE A 172 -9.80 9.11 0.43
C PHE A 172 -10.14 7.75 -0.20
N MET A 173 -10.58 6.76 0.58
CA MET A 173 -10.94 5.44 0.04
C MET A 173 -12.11 5.52 -0.94
N ARG A 174 -13.14 6.35 -0.68
CA ARG A 174 -14.25 6.58 -1.62
C ARG A 174 -13.77 7.21 -2.92
N ARG A 175 -12.93 8.23 -2.83
CA ARG A 175 -12.34 8.87 -4.03
C ARG A 175 -11.49 7.90 -4.82
N LEU A 176 -10.65 7.11 -4.15
CA LEU A 176 -9.82 6.08 -4.78
C LEU A 176 -10.70 5.04 -5.49
N ARG A 177 -11.77 4.56 -4.83
CA ARG A 177 -12.71 3.60 -5.43
C ARG A 177 -13.31 4.12 -6.72
N SER A 178 -13.93 5.30 -6.68
CA SER A 178 -14.57 5.90 -7.85
C SER A 178 -13.57 6.16 -8.97
N PHE A 179 -12.39 6.67 -8.62
CA PHE A 179 -11.32 6.99 -9.58
C PHE A 179 -10.78 5.74 -10.28
N CYS A 180 -10.52 4.66 -9.54
CA CYS A 180 -10.03 3.41 -10.13
C CYS A 180 -11.09 2.76 -11.03
N GLU A 181 -12.36 2.75 -10.61
CA GLU A 181 -13.46 2.16 -11.40
C GLU A 181 -13.69 2.92 -12.71
N GLU A 182 -13.53 4.26 -12.70
CA GLU A 182 -13.62 5.09 -13.90
C GLU A 182 -12.48 4.80 -14.89
N LEU A 183 -11.24 4.63 -14.38
CA LEU A 183 -10.06 4.36 -15.22
C LEU A 183 -10.01 2.92 -15.74
N LYS A 184 -10.38 1.96 -14.90
CA LYS A 184 -10.31 0.53 -15.21
C LYS A 184 -11.45 -0.21 -14.52
N PRO A 185 -12.61 -0.39 -15.17
CA PRO A 185 -13.73 -1.11 -14.61
C PRO A 185 -13.35 -2.51 -14.09
N GLY A 186 -13.77 -2.82 -12.87
CA GLY A 186 -13.41 -4.07 -12.20
C GLY A 186 -12.04 -4.08 -11.53
N PHE A 187 -11.42 -2.91 -11.33
CA PHE A 187 -10.18 -2.76 -10.58
C PHE A 187 -10.39 -3.16 -9.11
N ALA A 188 -9.58 -4.08 -8.60
CA ALA A 188 -9.74 -4.62 -7.26
C ALA A 188 -9.13 -3.72 -6.19
N LEU A 189 -9.87 -3.47 -5.10
CA LEU A 189 -9.36 -2.83 -3.89
C LEU A 189 -9.52 -3.76 -2.70
N ILE A 190 -8.40 -4.16 -2.09
CA ILE A 190 -8.31 -5.07 -0.95
C ILE A 190 -7.66 -4.32 0.20
N GLY A 191 -8.27 -4.29 1.39
CA GLY A 191 -7.68 -3.62 2.55
C GLY A 191 -6.94 -4.58 3.46
N GLU A 192 -5.82 -4.14 4.01
CA GLU A 192 -5.27 -4.79 5.18
C GLU A 192 -5.98 -4.27 6.42
N VAL A 193 -6.70 -5.15 7.12
CA VAL A 193 -7.43 -4.82 8.36
C VAL A 193 -7.13 -5.88 9.40
N LEU A 194 -6.58 -5.44 10.52
CA LEU A 194 -6.15 -6.35 11.60
C LEU A 194 -7.32 -6.75 12.51
N PHE A 195 -8.24 -5.81 12.79
CA PHE A 195 -9.35 -5.98 13.73
C PHE A 195 -10.43 -4.91 13.49
N GLY A 196 -11.57 -5.10 14.13
CA GLY A 196 -12.69 -4.15 14.09
C GLY A 196 -13.87 -4.64 13.25
N ASP A 197 -14.81 -3.73 12.99
CA ASP A 197 -15.95 -4.00 12.11
C ASP A 197 -15.53 -3.76 10.65
N TYR A 198 -15.35 -4.83 9.91
CA TYR A 198 -14.93 -4.78 8.51
C TYR A 198 -15.96 -4.07 7.61
N ASN A 199 -17.25 -4.09 7.97
CA ASN A 199 -18.30 -3.44 7.18
C ASN A 199 -18.15 -1.91 7.10
N LEU A 200 -17.41 -1.30 8.03
CA LEU A 200 -17.13 0.14 7.99
C LEU A 200 -16.36 0.56 6.74
N ILE A 201 -15.53 -0.32 6.20
CA ILE A 201 -14.66 -0.02 5.05
C ILE A 201 -14.82 -1.00 3.87
N VAL A 202 -15.38 -2.20 4.11
CA VAL A 202 -15.73 -3.15 3.04
C VAL A 202 -17.21 -2.97 2.69
N ASN A 203 -17.46 -2.22 1.63
CA ASN A 203 -18.80 -1.88 1.16
C ASN A 203 -18.74 -1.38 -0.29
N ASP A 204 -19.89 -1.04 -0.86
CA ASP A 204 -19.99 -0.65 -2.28
C ASP A 204 -19.27 0.67 -2.61
N GLU A 205 -18.96 1.50 -1.61
CA GLU A 205 -18.32 2.81 -1.82
C GLU A 205 -16.80 2.81 -1.64
N MET A 206 -16.24 1.85 -0.89
CA MET A 206 -14.82 1.82 -0.51
C MET A 206 -14.12 0.57 -0.99
N LEU A 207 -13.93 -0.44 -0.14
CA LEU A 207 -13.14 -1.61 -0.48
C LEU A 207 -14.04 -2.78 -0.90
N HIS A 208 -13.54 -3.61 -1.82
CA HIS A 208 -14.24 -4.83 -2.25
C HIS A 208 -14.09 -5.95 -1.21
N SER A 209 -12.94 -6.01 -0.52
CA SER A 209 -12.64 -7.02 0.49
C SER A 209 -11.53 -6.55 1.42
N CYS A 210 -11.27 -7.32 2.46
CA CYS A 210 -10.13 -7.10 3.34
C CYS A 210 -9.51 -8.43 3.78
N THR A 211 -8.32 -8.35 4.37
CA THR A 211 -7.67 -9.48 5.03
C THR A 211 -8.47 -9.89 6.25
N ASN A 212 -8.76 -11.19 6.40
CA ASN A 212 -9.54 -11.70 7.51
C ASN A 212 -8.65 -12.33 8.59
N TYR A 213 -7.92 -11.46 9.30
CA TYR A 213 -7.03 -11.91 10.39
C TYR A 213 -7.78 -12.50 11.59
N GLU A 214 -9.03 -12.12 11.82
CA GLU A 214 -9.84 -12.71 12.91
C GLU A 214 -10.16 -14.18 12.65
N CYS A 215 -10.62 -14.53 11.45
CA CYS A 215 -10.82 -15.93 11.07
C CYS A 215 -9.50 -16.71 11.06
N TYR A 216 -8.44 -16.12 10.50
CA TYR A 216 -7.12 -16.74 10.53
C TYR A 216 -6.71 -17.08 11.95
N LYS A 217 -6.81 -16.13 12.89
CA LYS A 217 -6.49 -16.35 14.30
C LYS A 217 -7.39 -17.42 14.92
N GLY A 218 -8.70 -17.36 14.65
CA GLY A 218 -9.66 -18.35 15.16
C GLY A 218 -9.31 -19.77 14.73
N ILE A 219 -8.97 -19.96 13.45
CA ILE A 219 -8.56 -21.26 12.91
C ILE A 219 -7.23 -21.70 13.53
N PHE A 220 -6.21 -20.82 13.50
CA PHE A 220 -4.89 -21.12 14.03
C PHE A 220 -4.91 -21.49 15.50
N SER A 221 -5.55 -20.68 16.34
CA SER A 221 -5.66 -20.94 17.79
C SER A 221 -6.46 -22.20 18.09
N SER A 222 -7.60 -22.39 17.41
CA SER A 222 -8.43 -23.57 17.62
C SER A 222 -7.67 -24.86 17.37
N LEU A 223 -6.91 -24.93 16.30
CA LEU A 223 -6.15 -26.14 15.94
C LEU A 223 -4.92 -26.34 16.84
N ASN A 224 -4.23 -25.26 17.22
CA ASN A 224 -3.03 -25.37 18.04
C ASN A 224 -3.35 -25.60 19.54
N CYS A 225 -4.41 -24.99 20.05
CA CYS A 225 -4.82 -25.11 21.46
C CYS A 225 -5.90 -26.15 21.69
N MET A 226 -6.38 -26.83 20.64
CA MET A 226 -7.50 -27.79 20.68
C MET A 226 -8.79 -27.21 21.29
N ASN A 227 -8.98 -25.90 21.15
CA ASN A 227 -10.16 -25.16 21.63
C ASN A 227 -11.01 -24.67 20.45
N MET A 228 -11.95 -25.49 19.99
CA MET A 228 -12.80 -25.18 18.83
C MET A 228 -13.80 -24.04 19.10
N LEU A 229 -13.95 -23.57 20.34
CA LEU A 229 -14.81 -22.42 20.64
C LEU A 229 -14.27 -21.12 20.07
N GLU A 230 -12.97 -20.99 19.85
CA GLU A 230 -12.36 -19.79 19.27
C GLU A 230 -12.79 -19.58 17.81
N ILE A 231 -12.86 -20.64 17.01
CA ILE A 231 -13.35 -20.51 15.62
C ILE A 231 -14.83 -20.14 15.59
N ALA A 232 -15.65 -20.77 16.46
CA ALA A 232 -17.06 -20.45 16.57
C ALA A 232 -17.28 -18.98 16.98
N HIS A 233 -16.48 -18.48 17.93
CA HIS A 233 -16.52 -17.07 18.35
C HIS A 233 -16.17 -16.11 17.20
N SER A 234 -15.08 -16.39 16.48
CA SER A 234 -14.66 -15.55 15.34
C SER A 234 -15.71 -15.51 14.22
N MET A 235 -16.31 -16.67 13.91
CA MET A 235 -17.38 -16.74 12.91
C MET A 235 -18.64 -15.99 13.35
N ASN A 236 -19.07 -16.15 14.60
CA ASN A 236 -20.25 -15.45 15.12
C ASN A 236 -20.07 -13.92 15.10
N ARG A 237 -18.86 -13.41 15.33
CA ARG A 237 -18.60 -11.98 15.27
C ARG A 237 -18.70 -11.41 13.86
N GLN A 238 -18.43 -12.22 12.83
CA GLN A 238 -18.38 -11.75 11.44
C GLN A 238 -19.70 -11.93 10.71
N PHE A 239 -20.49 -12.92 11.09
CA PHE A 239 -21.73 -13.30 10.39
C PHE A 239 -22.99 -13.14 11.25
N GLY A 240 -22.86 -12.72 12.50
CA GLY A 240 -23.95 -12.40 13.42
C GLY A 240 -24.14 -10.93 13.55
#